data_a35c5137d438c3285f336701d62fab20
#
_entry.id   a35c5137d438c3285f336701d62fab20
#
_cell.length_a   1.000
_cell.length_b   1.000
_cell.length_c   1.000
_cell.angle_alpha   90.00
_cell.angle_beta   90.00
_cell.angle_gamma   90.00
#
_symmetry.space_group_name_H-M   'P 1'
#
loop_
_entity.id
_entity.type
_entity.pdbx_description
1 polymer ?
#
loop_
_entity_poly.entity_id
_entity_poly.type
_entity_poly.pdbx_seq_one_letter_code
_entity_poly.pdbx_strand_id
1 'polypeptide(L)'
;MSFSKELLTLKERVLDELAPSFRRIEQMSEENTLKVLTAMRECKVSDIHFNTSSGYAYDDIGRSKLEELYAKVFAAESALVRTQFVSGTHALATVLFGILRPGDKIVSLTGTPYDTMQTVIGYTASSSGSLKEYGILYDELPLNEGRVDVERIADVLDERTKMVLIQRSRGYSRRPTLLIEDIREICNQVHRLRPDCICFVDNCYGEFVESLEPTQAGADIMAGSLIKNPGGGLAPTGGYIVGREDLVELASYRLTAPGMGAELGASLVNNRLFFQGLFLAPHVVSQALKGALFAAGIFENLGYTTYPRISDERGDIIQAIELGTAEKLVAFCGGVQKYSPVDSFVKPEPWDMPGYTDQIIMAAGTFVQGASIEFSADGPLRSPYNVYLQGGLTFEQVMFGILGAAEEIRQLSAE
;
A
#
# COMPACT_ATOMS: atom_id res chain seq x y z
N MET A 1 29.77 -14.04 -2.65
CA MET A 1 28.71 -13.64 -3.58
C MET A 1 29.37 -12.80 -4.66
N SER A 2 29.37 -13.25 -5.91
CA SER A 2 29.98 -12.52 -7.02
C SER A 2 28.92 -12.40 -8.13
N PHE A 3 28.74 -11.21 -8.64
CA PHE A 3 27.93 -10.95 -9.83
C PHE A 3 28.80 -11.03 -11.09
N SER A 4 28.22 -11.39 -12.22
CA SER A 4 28.92 -11.38 -13.50
C SER A 4 29.37 -9.96 -13.87
N LYS A 5 30.47 -9.88 -14.64
CA LYS A 5 31.02 -8.60 -15.07
C LYS A 5 30.05 -7.82 -15.94
N GLU A 6 29.29 -8.51 -16.79
CA GLU A 6 28.26 -7.93 -17.65
C GLU A 6 27.15 -7.28 -16.82
N LEU A 7 26.69 -7.96 -15.75
CA LEU A 7 25.65 -7.43 -14.87
C LEU A 7 26.13 -6.21 -14.06
N LEU A 8 27.39 -6.22 -13.63
CA LEU A 8 27.99 -5.06 -12.96
C LEU A 8 28.12 -3.87 -13.90
N THR A 9 28.49 -4.10 -15.18
CA THR A 9 28.54 -3.03 -16.19
C THR A 9 27.14 -2.48 -16.48
N LEU A 10 26.15 -3.37 -16.58
CA LEU A 10 24.74 -2.97 -16.75
C LEU A 10 24.27 -2.12 -15.56
N LYS A 11 24.57 -2.53 -14.33
CA LYS A 11 24.25 -1.77 -13.11
C LYS A 11 24.72 -0.33 -13.19
N GLU A 12 26.01 -0.09 -13.52
CA GLU A 12 26.55 1.27 -13.59
C GLU A 12 25.83 2.10 -14.65
N ARG A 13 25.61 1.55 -15.84
CA ARG A 13 24.88 2.24 -16.90
C ARG A 13 23.45 2.61 -16.49
N VAL A 14 22.72 1.70 -15.84
CA VAL A 14 21.37 1.95 -15.34
C VAL A 14 21.36 3.02 -14.26
N LEU A 15 22.31 3.02 -13.35
CA LEU A 15 22.45 4.05 -12.31
C LEU A 15 22.67 5.44 -12.91
N ASP A 16 23.52 5.54 -13.93
CA ASP A 16 23.77 6.80 -14.64
C ASP A 16 22.49 7.30 -15.36
N GLU A 17 21.76 6.41 -16.03
CA GLU A 17 20.48 6.71 -16.68
C GLU A 17 19.41 7.20 -15.71
N LEU A 18 19.35 6.60 -14.51
CA LEU A 18 18.35 6.89 -13.50
C LEU A 18 18.66 8.12 -12.63
N ALA A 19 19.88 8.67 -12.69
CA ALA A 19 20.29 9.77 -11.84
C ALA A 19 19.30 10.98 -11.82
N PRO A 20 18.72 11.42 -12.97
CA PRO A 20 17.73 12.50 -12.95
C PRO A 20 16.43 12.12 -12.23
N SER A 21 15.99 10.88 -12.36
CA SER A 21 14.77 10.37 -11.70
C SER A 21 14.99 10.19 -10.20
N PHE A 22 16.16 9.75 -9.78
CA PHE A 22 16.53 9.68 -8.36
C PHE A 22 16.52 11.05 -7.70
N ARG A 23 16.99 12.11 -8.38
CA ARG A 23 16.91 13.48 -7.87
C ARG A 23 15.46 13.94 -7.64
N ARG A 24 14.55 13.61 -8.55
CA ARG A 24 13.10 13.92 -8.36
C ARG A 24 12.52 13.19 -7.16
N ILE A 25 12.87 11.92 -6.97
CA ILE A 25 12.46 11.13 -5.79
C ILE A 25 13.03 11.74 -4.50
N GLU A 26 14.28 12.21 -4.52
CA GLU A 26 14.92 12.87 -3.37
C GLU A 26 14.23 14.20 -3.01
N GLN A 27 13.88 15.01 -4.00
CA GLN A 27 13.12 16.26 -3.81
C GLN A 27 11.74 15.98 -3.19
N MET A 28 11.00 15.01 -3.72
CA MET A 28 9.72 14.60 -3.15
C MET A 28 9.87 14.10 -1.70
N SER A 29 10.93 13.33 -1.41
CA SER A 29 11.25 12.89 -0.04
C SER A 29 11.57 14.07 0.89
N GLU A 30 12.28 15.09 0.42
CA GLU A 30 12.55 16.33 1.16
C GLU A 30 11.25 17.06 1.52
N GLU A 31 10.35 17.25 0.55
CA GLU A 31 9.05 17.90 0.76
C GLU A 31 8.20 17.13 1.79
N ASN A 32 8.10 15.82 1.65
CA ASN A 32 7.35 14.97 2.58
C ASN A 32 7.99 14.94 3.98
N THR A 33 9.32 14.96 4.08
CA THR A 33 10.02 15.04 5.37
C THR A 33 9.73 16.37 6.05
N LEU A 34 9.75 17.49 5.31
CA LEU A 34 9.39 18.80 5.86
C LEU A 34 7.93 18.83 6.34
N LYS A 35 7.02 18.21 5.59
CA LYS A 35 5.60 18.05 5.97
C LYS A 35 5.48 17.32 7.33
N VAL A 36 6.13 16.18 7.50
CA VAL A 36 6.11 15.40 8.75
C VAL A 36 6.76 16.19 9.91
N LEU A 37 7.93 16.80 9.69
CA LEU A 37 8.60 17.60 10.73
C LEU A 37 7.75 18.81 11.16
N THR A 38 7.09 19.47 10.22
CA THR A 38 6.19 20.58 10.51
C THR A 38 5.01 20.12 11.35
N ALA A 39 4.38 19.01 10.98
CA ALA A 39 3.27 18.42 11.73
C ALA A 39 3.70 18.02 13.15
N MET A 40 4.87 17.35 13.31
CA MET A 40 5.41 16.99 14.64
C MET A 40 5.62 18.21 15.54
N ARG A 41 6.15 19.31 14.98
CA ARG A 41 6.35 20.56 15.70
C ARG A 41 5.02 21.20 16.11
N GLU A 42 4.05 21.27 15.19
CA GLU A 42 2.74 21.88 15.44
C GLU A 42 1.92 21.06 16.44
N CYS A 43 1.96 19.73 16.37
CA CYS A 43 1.35 18.83 17.34
C CYS A 43 2.13 18.76 18.66
N LYS A 44 3.28 19.44 18.79
CA LYS A 44 4.12 19.44 19.99
C LYS A 44 4.46 18.04 20.46
N VAL A 45 4.91 17.17 19.54
CA VAL A 45 5.33 15.81 19.89
C VAL A 45 6.46 15.87 20.91
N SER A 46 6.33 15.09 21.98
CA SER A 46 7.25 15.01 23.11
C SER A 46 7.48 13.56 23.49
N ASP A 47 8.57 13.26 24.19
CA ASP A 47 8.95 11.92 24.67
C ASP A 47 7.89 11.25 25.55
N ILE A 48 7.10 12.04 26.29
CA ILE A 48 5.99 11.52 27.11
C ILE A 48 4.95 10.77 26.26
N HIS A 49 4.77 11.11 24.97
CA HIS A 49 3.85 10.45 24.05
C HIS A 49 4.33 9.04 23.63
N PHE A 50 5.57 8.70 23.95
CA PHE A 50 6.12 7.37 23.61
C PHE A 50 5.78 6.29 24.63
N ASN A 51 5.23 6.70 25.80
CA ASN A 51 4.81 5.76 26.82
C ASN A 51 3.65 4.88 26.34
N THR A 52 3.59 3.67 26.88
CA THR A 52 2.51 2.72 26.61
C THR A 52 1.44 2.80 27.67
N SER A 53 0.25 2.35 27.32
CA SER A 53 -0.88 2.19 28.23
C SER A 53 -1.40 0.75 28.21
N SER A 54 -2.24 0.42 29.17
CA SER A 54 -2.87 -0.90 29.32
C SER A 54 -4.34 -0.78 29.74
N GLY A 55 -5.07 -1.88 29.69
CA GLY A 55 -6.49 -1.90 30.07
C GLY A 55 -7.35 -1.12 29.08
N TYR A 56 -8.30 -0.35 29.55
CA TYR A 56 -9.18 0.50 28.73
C TYR A 56 -8.45 1.68 28.12
N ALA A 57 -7.42 2.18 28.81
CA ALA A 57 -6.60 3.30 28.36
C ALA A 57 -7.40 4.54 27.96
N TYR A 58 -8.36 4.92 28.81
CA TYR A 58 -8.94 6.26 28.72
C TYR A 58 -7.82 7.30 28.81
N ASP A 59 -7.93 8.38 28.03
CA ASP A 59 -6.95 9.48 28.02
C ASP A 59 -5.50 9.04 27.70
N ASP A 60 -5.32 8.01 26.84
CA ASP A 60 -4.00 7.65 26.34
C ASP A 60 -3.42 8.79 25.49
N ILE A 61 -2.54 9.59 26.14
CA ILE A 61 -1.96 10.79 25.53
C ILE A 61 -1.08 10.47 24.31
N GLY A 62 -0.43 9.31 24.28
CA GLY A 62 0.41 8.88 23.17
C GLY A 62 -0.42 8.51 21.95
N ARG A 63 -1.46 7.70 22.15
CA ARG A 63 -2.44 7.36 21.11
C ARG A 63 -3.10 8.59 20.52
N SER A 64 -3.67 9.45 21.37
CA SER A 64 -4.37 10.66 20.92
C SER A 64 -3.43 11.60 20.17
N LYS A 65 -2.18 11.73 20.61
CA LYS A 65 -1.16 12.53 19.93
C LYS A 65 -0.74 11.93 18.57
N LEU A 66 -0.67 10.61 18.46
CA LEU A 66 -0.38 9.93 17.21
C LEU A 66 -1.51 10.14 16.18
N GLU A 67 -2.76 10.08 16.64
CA GLU A 67 -3.94 10.35 15.78
C GLU A 67 -3.98 11.81 15.32
N GLU A 68 -3.75 12.78 16.22
CA GLU A 68 -3.61 14.19 15.85
C GLU A 68 -2.50 14.40 14.80
N LEU A 69 -1.36 13.74 14.98
CA LEU A 69 -0.23 13.82 14.05
C LEU A 69 -0.58 13.26 12.67
N TYR A 70 -1.25 12.10 12.62
CA TYR A 70 -1.69 11.51 11.35
C TYR A 70 -2.71 12.38 10.63
N ALA A 71 -3.72 12.90 11.34
CA ALA A 71 -4.68 13.83 10.77
C ALA A 71 -3.97 15.04 10.14
N LYS A 72 -2.96 15.59 10.83
CA LYS A 72 -2.19 16.74 10.34
C LYS A 72 -1.33 16.40 9.13
N VAL A 73 -0.59 15.28 9.16
CA VAL A 73 0.30 14.84 8.06
C VAL A 73 -0.49 14.57 6.79
N PHE A 74 -1.65 13.95 6.93
CA PHE A 74 -2.53 13.58 5.82
C PHE A 74 -3.60 14.65 5.51
N ALA A 75 -3.50 15.85 6.09
CA ALA A 75 -4.43 16.98 5.87
C ALA A 75 -5.91 16.56 6.01
N ALA A 76 -6.23 15.80 7.04
CA ALA A 76 -7.56 15.31 7.37
C ALA A 76 -8.11 15.98 8.64
N GLU A 77 -9.43 15.92 8.84
CA GLU A 77 -10.09 16.46 10.05
C GLU A 77 -9.80 15.58 11.26
N SER A 78 -9.78 14.25 11.07
CA SER A 78 -9.61 13.28 12.14
C SER A 78 -8.84 12.05 11.67
N ALA A 79 -8.29 11.29 12.63
CA ALA A 79 -7.61 10.03 12.38
C ALA A 79 -7.92 8.99 13.46
N LEU A 80 -7.84 7.72 13.08
CA LEU A 80 -7.87 6.56 13.95
C LEU A 80 -6.63 5.72 13.62
N VAL A 81 -5.63 5.72 14.51
CA VAL A 81 -4.34 5.04 14.31
C VAL A 81 -4.15 4.02 15.41
N ARG A 82 -4.29 2.74 15.07
CA ARG A 82 -4.46 1.70 16.09
C ARG A 82 -3.64 0.44 15.83
N THR A 83 -3.03 -0.05 16.90
CA THR A 83 -2.38 -1.36 16.95
C THR A 83 -3.39 -2.51 16.88
N GLN A 84 -4.64 -2.26 17.25
CA GLN A 84 -5.75 -3.22 17.21
C GLN A 84 -6.21 -3.56 15.79
N PHE A 85 -5.84 -2.79 14.78
CA PHE A 85 -5.97 -3.22 13.39
C PHE A 85 -4.95 -4.32 13.11
N VAL A 86 -5.41 -5.54 12.90
CA VAL A 86 -4.54 -6.70 12.66
C VAL A 86 -3.94 -6.73 11.25
N SER A 87 -4.47 -5.90 10.34
CA SER A 87 -4.02 -5.79 8.95
C SER A 87 -4.58 -4.54 8.27
N GLY A 88 -4.06 -4.19 7.10
CA GLY A 88 -4.67 -3.16 6.24
C GLY A 88 -6.11 -3.51 5.83
N THR A 89 -6.37 -4.77 5.46
CA THR A 89 -7.72 -5.27 5.16
C THR A 89 -8.68 -5.05 6.33
N HIS A 90 -8.23 -5.21 7.57
CA HIS A 90 -9.06 -4.93 8.76
C HIS A 90 -9.39 -3.43 8.86
N ALA A 91 -8.44 -2.52 8.59
CA ALA A 91 -8.71 -1.09 8.60
C ALA A 91 -9.74 -0.72 7.50
N LEU A 92 -9.57 -1.23 6.28
CA LEU A 92 -10.50 -1.02 5.18
C LEU A 92 -11.90 -1.59 5.49
N ALA A 93 -11.98 -2.82 5.98
CA ALA A 93 -13.24 -3.45 6.39
C ALA A 93 -13.92 -2.65 7.51
N THR A 94 -13.16 -2.09 8.46
CA THR A 94 -13.70 -1.26 9.52
C THR A 94 -14.39 0.00 8.99
N VAL A 95 -13.83 0.66 7.96
CA VAL A 95 -14.48 1.77 7.26
C VAL A 95 -15.79 1.30 6.62
N LEU A 96 -15.73 0.22 5.84
CA LEU A 96 -16.88 -0.29 5.09
C LEU A 96 -18.05 -0.68 6.00
N PHE A 97 -17.81 -1.53 7.00
CA PHE A 97 -18.83 -1.98 7.94
C PHE A 97 -19.24 -0.90 8.97
N GLY A 98 -18.40 0.10 9.20
CA GLY A 98 -18.70 1.23 10.07
C GLY A 98 -19.69 2.22 9.45
N ILE A 99 -19.56 2.46 8.16
CA ILE A 99 -20.28 3.51 7.43
C ILE A 99 -21.49 2.98 6.68
N LEU A 100 -21.37 1.84 5.98
CA LEU A 100 -22.44 1.30 5.16
C LEU A 100 -23.57 0.64 5.98
N ARG A 101 -24.79 0.76 5.51
CA ARG A 101 -26.00 0.19 6.13
C ARG A 101 -26.75 -0.71 5.13
N PRO A 102 -27.56 -1.68 5.61
CA PRO A 102 -28.36 -2.52 4.71
C PRO A 102 -29.18 -1.70 3.72
N GLY A 103 -29.04 -2.02 2.44
CA GLY A 103 -29.67 -1.29 1.33
C GLY A 103 -28.75 -0.27 0.66
N ASP A 104 -27.67 0.16 1.30
CA ASP A 104 -26.64 1.00 0.65
C ASP A 104 -25.92 0.24 -0.46
N LYS A 105 -25.44 0.98 -1.44
CA LYS A 105 -24.61 0.47 -2.54
C LYS A 105 -23.19 1.05 -2.43
N ILE A 106 -22.19 0.17 -2.58
CA ILE A 106 -20.80 0.54 -2.81
C ILE A 106 -20.43 0.24 -4.27
N VAL A 107 -19.70 1.14 -4.90
CA VAL A 107 -19.20 0.99 -6.27
C VAL A 107 -17.68 1.05 -6.29
N SER A 108 -17.02 0.01 -6.81
CA SER A 108 -15.59 0.08 -7.08
C SER A 108 -15.35 0.82 -8.39
N LEU A 109 -14.62 1.94 -8.35
CA LEU A 109 -14.32 2.73 -9.55
C LEU A 109 -13.01 2.33 -10.24
N THR A 110 -12.22 1.46 -9.61
CA THR A 110 -10.93 1.00 -10.11
C THR A 110 -10.95 -0.43 -10.63
N GLY A 111 -12.12 -0.88 -11.09
CA GLY A 111 -12.37 -2.28 -11.47
C GLY A 111 -12.50 -3.18 -10.26
N THR A 112 -12.35 -4.49 -10.48
CA THR A 112 -12.46 -5.49 -9.40
C THR A 112 -11.39 -5.27 -8.34
N PRO A 113 -11.75 -5.13 -7.05
CA PRO A 113 -10.79 -4.99 -5.96
C PRO A 113 -9.87 -6.21 -5.81
N TYR A 114 -8.77 -6.05 -5.06
CA TYR A 114 -7.87 -7.16 -4.79
C TYR A 114 -8.53 -8.31 -3.99
N ASP A 115 -7.95 -9.51 -4.05
CA ASP A 115 -8.61 -10.77 -3.66
C ASP A 115 -9.23 -10.77 -2.26
N THR A 116 -8.51 -10.29 -1.23
CA THR A 116 -9.07 -10.28 0.13
C THR A 116 -10.22 -9.29 0.29
N MET A 117 -10.22 -8.19 -0.48
CA MET A 117 -11.33 -7.24 -0.48
C MET A 117 -12.56 -7.79 -1.22
N GLN A 118 -12.38 -8.59 -2.27
CA GLN A 118 -13.47 -9.31 -2.93
C GLN A 118 -14.21 -10.20 -1.91
N THR A 119 -13.48 -10.85 -1.01
CA THR A 119 -14.06 -11.67 0.07
C THR A 119 -14.82 -10.81 1.09
N VAL A 120 -14.26 -9.67 1.51
CA VAL A 120 -14.92 -8.72 2.42
C VAL A 120 -16.24 -8.21 1.83
N ILE A 121 -16.25 -7.89 0.54
CA ILE A 121 -17.42 -7.40 -0.18
C ILE A 121 -18.45 -8.53 -0.40
N GLY A 122 -18.01 -9.77 -0.61
CA GLY A 122 -18.85 -10.91 -0.97
C GLY A 122 -19.03 -11.08 -2.46
N TYR A 123 -18.01 -10.66 -3.24
CA TYR A 123 -17.96 -10.87 -4.68
C TYR A 123 -17.79 -12.36 -5.03
N THR A 124 -17.01 -13.08 -4.25
CA THR A 124 -16.83 -14.53 -4.36
C THR A 124 -17.92 -15.30 -3.61
N ALA A 125 -18.41 -16.43 -4.15
CA ALA A 125 -19.60 -17.16 -3.69
C ALA A 125 -19.53 -17.72 -2.24
N SER A 126 -18.40 -17.70 -1.58
CA SER A 126 -18.15 -18.34 -0.27
C SER A 126 -17.94 -17.38 0.90
N SER A 127 -18.37 -16.13 0.81
CA SER A 127 -18.02 -15.09 1.80
C SER A 127 -19.08 -14.93 2.88
N SER A 128 -19.12 -15.84 3.84
CA SER A 128 -19.91 -15.64 5.06
C SER A 128 -19.35 -14.46 5.86
N GLY A 129 -20.24 -13.60 6.40
CA GLY A 129 -19.86 -12.38 7.10
C GLY A 129 -19.50 -11.19 6.20
N SER A 130 -19.71 -11.31 4.89
CA SER A 130 -19.40 -10.26 3.91
C SER A 130 -20.40 -9.11 3.91
N LEU A 131 -20.05 -7.98 3.29
CA LEU A 131 -20.99 -6.85 3.09
C LEU A 131 -22.28 -7.28 2.40
N LYS A 132 -22.19 -8.15 1.40
CA LYS A 132 -23.34 -8.68 0.68
C LYS A 132 -24.32 -9.43 1.61
N GLU A 133 -23.80 -10.23 2.53
CA GLU A 133 -24.63 -10.94 3.52
C GLU A 133 -25.32 -9.99 4.50
N TYR A 134 -24.69 -8.82 4.77
CA TYR A 134 -25.29 -7.73 5.53
C TYR A 134 -26.24 -6.84 4.72
N GLY A 135 -26.55 -7.21 3.47
CA GLY A 135 -27.51 -6.51 2.63
C GLY A 135 -26.96 -5.25 1.95
N ILE A 136 -25.65 -5.09 1.88
CA ILE A 136 -25.00 -4.03 1.09
C ILE A 136 -24.89 -4.50 -0.36
N LEU A 137 -25.22 -3.62 -1.29
CA LEU A 137 -25.14 -3.86 -2.72
C LEU A 137 -23.75 -3.48 -3.24
N TYR A 138 -23.27 -4.22 -4.24
CA TYR A 138 -21.99 -3.97 -4.87
C TYR A 138 -22.13 -3.85 -6.39
N ASP A 139 -21.36 -2.93 -6.95
CA ASP A 139 -21.18 -2.77 -8.39
C ASP A 139 -19.74 -2.31 -8.67
N GLU A 140 -19.31 -2.38 -9.94
CA GLU A 140 -18.00 -1.90 -10.33
C GLU A 140 -18.03 -1.20 -11.68
N LEU A 141 -17.17 -0.18 -11.84
CA LEU A 141 -16.93 0.47 -13.12
C LEU A 141 -15.91 -0.36 -13.92
N PRO A 142 -16.29 -0.90 -15.09
CA PRO A 142 -15.32 -1.55 -15.97
C PRO A 142 -14.27 -0.54 -16.42
N LEU A 143 -13.00 -0.93 -16.31
CA LEU A 143 -11.88 -0.10 -16.76
C LEU A 143 -11.82 -0.06 -18.29
N ASN A 144 -11.48 1.10 -18.83
CA ASN A 144 -11.21 1.30 -20.25
C ASN A 144 -9.69 1.27 -20.48
N GLU A 145 -9.18 0.26 -21.18
CA GLU A 145 -7.74 0.04 -21.36
C GLU A 145 -6.91 0.10 -20.05
N GLY A 146 -7.48 -0.42 -18.97
CA GLY A 146 -6.87 -0.42 -17.65
C GLY A 146 -6.97 0.91 -16.87
N ARG A 147 -7.66 1.92 -17.40
CA ARG A 147 -7.87 3.22 -16.77
C ARG A 147 -9.31 3.44 -16.37
N VAL A 148 -9.53 4.29 -15.37
CA VAL A 148 -10.86 4.75 -14.99
C VAL A 148 -11.38 5.68 -16.07
N ASP A 149 -12.55 5.35 -16.63
CA ASP A 149 -13.26 6.24 -17.55
C ASP A 149 -14.19 7.15 -16.73
N VAL A 150 -13.71 8.36 -16.45
CA VAL A 150 -14.38 9.31 -15.56
C VAL A 150 -15.77 9.73 -16.08
N GLU A 151 -15.95 9.78 -17.41
CA GLU A 151 -17.23 10.12 -18.02
C GLU A 151 -18.29 9.03 -17.73
N ARG A 152 -17.87 7.78 -17.62
CA ARG A 152 -18.75 6.64 -17.37
C ARG A 152 -19.08 6.39 -15.90
N ILE A 153 -18.54 7.18 -14.97
CA ILE A 153 -18.87 7.10 -13.54
C ILE A 153 -20.39 7.27 -13.37
N ALA A 154 -21.05 8.10 -14.18
CA ALA A 154 -22.49 8.30 -14.13
C ALA A 154 -23.29 7.01 -14.42
N ASP A 155 -22.74 6.06 -15.19
CA ASP A 155 -23.43 4.81 -15.58
C ASP A 155 -23.63 3.86 -14.39
N VAL A 156 -22.79 3.96 -13.36
CA VAL A 156 -22.78 3.03 -12.21
C VAL A 156 -23.28 3.64 -10.90
N LEU A 157 -23.43 4.98 -10.84
CA LEU A 157 -23.97 5.65 -9.67
C LEU A 157 -25.51 5.70 -9.72
N ASP A 158 -26.16 5.37 -8.61
CA ASP A 158 -27.61 5.48 -8.43
C ASP A 158 -27.96 6.08 -7.06
N GLU A 159 -29.26 6.19 -6.75
CA GLU A 159 -29.77 6.78 -5.51
C GLU A 159 -29.30 6.04 -4.24
N ARG A 160 -28.97 4.75 -4.34
CA ARG A 160 -28.51 3.91 -3.25
C ARG A 160 -27.00 3.96 -3.09
N THR A 161 -26.29 4.54 -4.05
CA THR A 161 -24.80 4.62 -3.98
C THR A 161 -24.40 5.55 -2.85
N LYS A 162 -23.96 4.94 -1.75
CA LYS A 162 -23.50 5.64 -0.54
C LYS A 162 -22.01 5.92 -0.59
N MET A 163 -21.25 5.03 -1.22
CA MET A 163 -19.77 5.10 -1.22
C MET A 163 -19.21 4.60 -2.54
N VAL A 164 -18.16 5.23 -3.00
CA VAL A 164 -17.26 4.69 -4.03
C VAL A 164 -15.95 4.24 -3.39
N LEU A 165 -15.42 3.09 -3.86
CA LEU A 165 -14.13 2.55 -3.47
C LEU A 165 -13.12 2.85 -4.58
N ILE A 166 -12.02 3.48 -4.21
CA ILE A 166 -10.91 3.83 -5.10
C ILE A 166 -9.65 3.13 -4.55
N GLN A 167 -9.23 2.05 -5.20
CA GLN A 167 -7.98 1.37 -4.86
C GLN A 167 -6.84 2.05 -5.61
N ARG A 168 -5.95 2.78 -4.91
CA ARG A 168 -4.86 3.54 -5.53
C ARG A 168 -3.82 2.63 -6.17
N SER A 169 -3.31 1.67 -5.41
CA SER A 169 -2.32 0.71 -5.89
C SER A 169 -2.92 -0.29 -6.89
N ARG A 170 -2.07 -0.79 -7.79
CA ARG A 170 -2.50 -1.78 -8.80
C ARG A 170 -2.82 -3.16 -8.24
N GLY A 171 -2.29 -3.54 -7.06
CA GLY A 171 -2.35 -4.94 -6.62
C GLY A 171 -1.69 -5.87 -7.64
N TYR A 172 -2.27 -7.05 -7.90
CA TYR A 172 -1.81 -8.00 -8.94
C TYR A 172 -2.39 -7.72 -10.34
N SER A 173 -2.96 -6.54 -10.57
CA SER A 173 -3.49 -6.17 -11.88
C SER A 173 -2.43 -5.51 -12.77
N ARG A 174 -2.69 -5.48 -14.09
CA ARG A 174 -1.83 -4.79 -15.07
C ARG A 174 -2.20 -3.31 -15.25
N ARG A 175 -3.25 -2.83 -14.58
CA ARG A 175 -3.64 -1.44 -14.69
C ARG A 175 -2.55 -0.50 -14.17
N PRO A 176 -2.44 0.72 -14.67
CA PRO A 176 -1.62 1.75 -14.03
C PRO A 176 -2.07 1.99 -12.59
N THR A 177 -1.15 2.39 -11.73
CA THR A 177 -1.48 2.97 -10.43
C THR A 177 -2.14 4.32 -10.63
N LEU A 178 -2.94 4.78 -9.66
CA LEU A 178 -3.53 6.12 -9.71
C LEU A 178 -2.56 7.15 -9.13
N LEU A 179 -2.34 8.23 -9.87
CA LEU A 179 -1.72 9.43 -9.35
C LEU A 179 -2.73 10.26 -8.55
N ILE A 180 -2.25 11.21 -7.77
CA ILE A 180 -3.12 12.09 -6.99
C ILE A 180 -4.08 12.88 -7.89
N GLU A 181 -3.64 13.25 -9.09
CA GLU A 181 -4.50 13.97 -10.04
C GLU A 181 -5.62 13.08 -10.60
N ASP A 182 -5.36 11.79 -10.85
CA ASP A 182 -6.41 10.84 -11.23
C ASP A 182 -7.47 10.72 -10.12
N ILE A 183 -7.03 10.64 -8.86
CA ILE A 183 -7.93 10.59 -7.69
C ILE A 183 -8.75 11.88 -7.59
N ARG A 184 -8.15 13.04 -7.82
CA ARG A 184 -8.82 14.34 -7.83
C ARG A 184 -9.92 14.41 -8.88
N GLU A 185 -9.62 13.97 -10.09
CA GLU A 185 -10.58 13.94 -11.19
C GLU A 185 -11.77 13.02 -10.87
N ILE A 186 -11.50 11.81 -10.36
CA ILE A 186 -12.51 10.85 -9.93
C ILE A 186 -13.39 11.43 -8.82
N CYS A 187 -12.80 11.94 -7.74
CA CYS A 187 -13.57 12.49 -6.60
C CYS A 187 -14.41 13.69 -7.01
N ASN A 188 -13.87 14.60 -7.82
CA ASN A 188 -14.61 15.76 -8.34
C ASN A 188 -15.82 15.32 -9.18
N GLN A 189 -15.66 14.32 -10.02
CA GLN A 189 -16.76 13.77 -10.82
C GLN A 189 -17.83 13.13 -9.96
N VAL A 190 -17.44 12.32 -8.97
CA VAL A 190 -18.36 11.68 -8.03
C VAL A 190 -19.17 12.73 -7.28
N HIS A 191 -18.51 13.71 -6.66
CA HIS A 191 -19.19 14.75 -5.89
C HIS A 191 -20.05 15.68 -6.75
N ARG A 192 -19.69 15.89 -8.04
CA ARG A 192 -20.54 16.62 -9.00
C ARG A 192 -21.83 15.88 -9.28
N LEU A 193 -21.77 14.55 -9.44
CA LEU A 193 -22.93 13.70 -9.73
C LEU A 193 -23.76 13.41 -8.48
N ARG A 194 -23.08 13.15 -7.37
CA ARG A 194 -23.67 12.74 -6.09
C ARG A 194 -22.91 13.41 -4.93
N PRO A 195 -23.30 14.63 -4.51
CA PRO A 195 -22.59 15.38 -3.45
C PRO A 195 -22.47 14.65 -2.11
N ASP A 196 -23.41 13.73 -1.81
CA ASP A 196 -23.44 12.95 -0.56
C ASP A 196 -22.73 11.59 -0.67
N CYS A 197 -22.21 11.25 -1.84
CA CYS A 197 -21.50 9.99 -2.05
C CYS A 197 -20.07 10.11 -1.47
N ILE A 198 -19.69 9.15 -0.67
CA ILE A 198 -18.39 9.12 0.02
C ILE A 198 -17.32 8.57 -0.91
N CYS A 199 -16.25 9.34 -1.15
CA CYS A 199 -15.04 8.88 -1.83
C CYS A 199 -14.09 8.22 -0.82
N PHE A 200 -14.05 6.90 -0.79
CA PHE A 200 -13.18 6.11 0.07
C PHE A 200 -11.97 5.60 -0.72
N VAL A 201 -10.76 5.94 -0.27
CA VAL A 201 -9.51 5.52 -0.91
C VAL A 201 -8.78 4.46 -0.07
N ASP A 202 -8.51 3.29 -0.68
CA ASP A 202 -7.46 2.39 -0.20
C ASP A 202 -6.11 2.97 -0.65
N ASN A 203 -5.38 3.58 0.30
CA ASN A 203 -4.11 4.26 0.02
C ASN A 203 -2.87 3.39 0.28
N CYS A 204 -3.05 2.09 0.53
CA CYS A 204 -1.94 1.16 0.71
C CYS A 204 -0.93 1.29 -0.43
N TYR A 205 0.36 1.42 -0.10
CA TYR A 205 1.50 1.60 -1.01
C TYR A 205 1.62 2.98 -1.67
N GLY A 206 0.62 3.87 -1.49
CA GLY A 206 0.63 5.20 -2.09
C GLY A 206 1.12 6.32 -1.17
N GLU A 207 1.16 6.09 0.13
CA GLU A 207 1.53 7.10 1.12
C GLU A 207 2.97 7.61 0.88
N PHE A 208 3.15 8.92 0.85
CA PHE A 208 4.43 9.61 0.62
C PHE A 208 5.08 9.36 -0.76
N VAL A 209 4.36 8.75 -1.71
CA VAL A 209 4.85 8.55 -3.09
C VAL A 209 4.78 9.84 -3.90
N GLU A 210 3.84 10.72 -3.57
CA GLU A 210 3.70 12.08 -4.10
C GLU A 210 3.70 13.08 -2.95
N SER A 211 3.78 14.38 -3.24
CA SER A 211 3.77 15.45 -2.21
C SER A 211 2.40 15.61 -1.56
N LEU A 212 1.33 15.33 -2.30
CA LEU A 212 -0.06 15.38 -1.84
C LEU A 212 -0.59 13.97 -1.54
N GLU A 213 -1.62 13.93 -0.71
CA GLU A 213 -2.32 12.71 -0.34
C GLU A 213 -3.79 12.74 -0.84
N PRO A 214 -4.48 11.58 -0.93
CA PRO A 214 -5.84 11.52 -1.45
C PRO A 214 -6.85 12.46 -0.77
N THR A 215 -6.72 12.70 0.51
CA THR A 215 -7.53 13.67 1.28
C THR A 215 -7.44 15.09 0.73
N GLN A 216 -6.27 15.48 0.19
CA GLN A 216 -6.05 16.78 -0.46
C GLN A 216 -6.54 16.79 -1.92
N ALA A 217 -6.95 15.62 -2.43
CA ALA A 217 -7.49 15.44 -3.77
C ALA A 217 -9.00 15.16 -3.79
N GLY A 218 -9.68 15.35 -2.66
CA GLY A 218 -11.13 15.22 -2.56
C GLY A 218 -11.63 13.88 -2.01
N ALA A 219 -10.74 12.99 -1.55
CA ALA A 219 -11.16 11.81 -0.81
C ALA A 219 -11.75 12.20 0.55
N ASP A 220 -12.95 11.69 0.87
CA ASP A 220 -13.60 11.94 2.16
C ASP A 220 -12.95 11.16 3.30
N ILE A 221 -12.46 9.96 2.98
CA ILE A 221 -11.83 9.07 3.93
C ILE A 221 -10.84 8.16 3.19
N MET A 222 -9.72 7.86 3.82
CA MET A 222 -8.77 6.87 3.34
C MET A 222 -8.26 6.00 4.48
N ALA A 223 -7.78 4.81 4.13
CA ALA A 223 -7.24 3.88 5.10
C ALA A 223 -6.06 3.09 4.54
N GLY A 224 -5.26 2.52 5.43
CA GLY A 224 -4.13 1.69 5.06
C GLY A 224 -3.50 0.97 6.25
N SER A 225 -2.35 0.37 6.00
CA SER A 225 -1.61 -0.45 6.96
C SER A 225 -0.39 0.29 7.51
N LEU A 226 -0.16 0.17 8.82
CA LEU A 226 1.05 0.73 9.45
C LEU A 226 2.31 -0.08 9.16
N ILE A 227 2.20 -1.37 8.80
CA ILE A 227 3.38 -2.18 8.39
C ILE A 227 3.77 -1.95 6.92
N LYS A 228 3.15 -0.95 6.27
CA LYS A 228 3.48 -0.48 4.91
C LYS A 228 4.18 0.89 4.99
N ASN A 229 3.99 1.72 3.97
CA ASN A 229 4.67 3.01 3.83
C ASN A 229 4.71 3.86 5.11
N PRO A 230 3.58 4.15 5.80
CA PRO A 230 3.59 5.12 6.89
C PRO A 230 4.30 4.62 8.16
N GLY A 231 4.53 3.32 8.26
CA GLY A 231 5.28 2.77 9.39
C GLY A 231 6.80 2.79 9.23
N GLY A 232 7.33 3.16 8.03
CA GLY A 232 8.76 3.34 7.80
C GLY A 232 9.62 2.13 8.17
N GLY A 233 9.08 0.91 8.10
CA GLY A 233 9.75 -0.34 8.49
C GLY A 233 9.90 -0.54 10.00
N LEU A 234 9.35 0.34 10.84
CA LEU A 234 9.45 0.24 12.31
C LEU A 234 8.13 -0.16 12.98
N ALA A 235 6.98 0.16 12.39
CA ALA A 235 5.70 -0.19 12.97
C ALA A 235 5.49 -1.72 12.95
N PRO A 236 5.32 -2.37 14.12
CA PRO A 236 5.27 -3.84 14.18
C PRO A 236 3.88 -4.41 13.82
N THR A 237 2.87 -3.59 13.78
CA THR A 237 1.46 -3.96 13.53
C THR A 237 0.62 -2.71 13.31
N GLY A 238 -0.65 -2.89 12.98
CA GLY A 238 -1.63 -1.81 13.03
C GLY A 238 -2.07 -1.31 11.67
N GLY A 239 -3.02 -0.38 11.73
CA GLY A 239 -3.57 0.32 10.59
C GLY A 239 -3.96 1.74 10.93
N TYR A 240 -4.31 2.50 9.93
CA TYR A 240 -4.80 3.86 10.06
C TYR A 240 -6.05 4.09 9.21
N ILE A 241 -6.90 4.99 9.68
CA ILE A 241 -8.03 5.57 8.97
C ILE A 241 -7.92 7.06 9.18
N VAL A 242 -8.00 7.88 8.13
CA VAL A 242 -7.97 9.34 8.20
C VAL A 242 -8.99 9.93 7.23
N GLY A 243 -9.62 11.03 7.58
CA GLY A 243 -10.61 11.69 6.74
C GLY A 243 -11.51 12.64 7.53
N ARG A 244 -12.74 12.77 7.07
CA ARG A 244 -13.78 13.54 7.74
C ARG A 244 -14.06 12.98 9.14
N GLU A 245 -14.26 13.85 10.10
CA GLU A 245 -14.47 13.50 11.51
C GLU A 245 -15.66 12.56 11.70
N ASP A 246 -16.81 12.87 11.08
CA ASP A 246 -18.03 12.07 11.16
C ASP A 246 -17.84 10.62 10.67
N LEU A 247 -17.02 10.42 9.63
CA LEU A 247 -16.75 9.11 9.07
C LEU A 247 -15.73 8.32 9.90
N VAL A 248 -14.71 8.99 10.42
CA VAL A 248 -13.72 8.40 11.33
C VAL A 248 -14.39 7.97 12.64
N GLU A 249 -15.33 8.75 13.16
CA GLU A 249 -16.12 8.41 14.34
C GLU A 249 -16.93 7.11 14.10
N LEU A 250 -17.66 7.01 12.99
CA LEU A 250 -18.41 5.79 12.63
C LEU A 250 -17.49 4.57 12.51
N ALA A 251 -16.31 4.73 11.91
CA ALA A 251 -15.31 3.66 11.85
C ALA A 251 -14.81 3.26 13.24
N SER A 252 -14.63 4.22 14.17
CA SER A 252 -14.20 3.95 15.54
C SER A 252 -15.24 3.12 16.32
N TYR A 253 -16.53 3.35 16.09
CA TYR A 253 -17.61 2.53 16.66
C TYR A 253 -17.59 1.10 16.13
N ARG A 254 -17.15 0.90 14.91
CA ARG A 254 -16.99 -0.45 14.35
C ARG A 254 -15.77 -1.17 14.91
N LEU A 255 -14.67 -0.44 15.15
CA LEU A 255 -13.45 -1.01 15.71
C LEU A 255 -13.66 -1.46 17.17
N THR A 256 -14.38 -0.68 17.94
CA THR A 256 -14.65 -0.94 19.39
C THR A 256 -16.12 -1.33 19.60
N ALA A 257 -16.95 -0.36 19.96
CA ALA A 257 -18.40 -0.53 20.05
C ALA A 257 -19.08 0.83 19.95
N PRO A 258 -20.36 0.89 19.52
CA PRO A 258 -21.16 2.11 19.55
C PRO A 258 -21.16 2.75 20.93
N GLY A 259 -20.91 4.05 21.00
CA GLY A 259 -20.83 4.83 22.23
C GLY A 259 -19.48 4.78 22.96
N MET A 260 -18.57 3.89 22.55
CA MET A 260 -17.18 3.84 23.06
C MET A 260 -16.20 4.50 22.11
N GLY A 261 -16.25 4.10 20.83
CA GLY A 261 -15.48 4.73 19.76
C GLY A 261 -13.99 4.83 20.02
N ALA A 262 -13.43 6.00 19.73
CA ALA A 262 -12.00 6.27 19.84
C ALA A 262 -11.48 6.42 21.28
N GLU A 263 -12.35 6.50 22.30
CA GLU A 263 -11.95 6.69 23.69
C GLU A 263 -11.18 5.51 24.30
N LEU A 264 -11.35 4.31 23.75
CA LEU A 264 -10.75 3.07 24.23
C LEU A 264 -9.65 2.57 23.28
N GLY A 265 -8.76 1.75 23.84
CA GLY A 265 -7.73 1.04 23.08
C GLY A 265 -6.33 1.35 23.58
N ALA A 266 -5.78 0.44 24.37
CA ALA A 266 -4.45 0.58 24.93
C ALA A 266 -3.34 0.50 23.86
N SER A 267 -2.34 1.38 23.97
CA SER A 267 -1.11 1.27 23.19
C SER A 267 -0.16 0.26 23.83
N LEU A 268 -0.46 -1.02 23.69
CA LEU A 268 0.32 -2.11 24.28
C LEU A 268 1.75 -2.19 23.74
N VAL A 269 2.00 -1.65 22.56
CA VAL A 269 3.30 -1.59 21.89
C VAL A 269 3.94 -0.22 22.12
N ASN A 270 5.25 -0.16 22.11
CA ASN A 270 5.99 1.09 22.26
C ASN A 270 5.60 2.11 21.18
N ASN A 271 4.88 3.16 21.56
CA ASN A 271 4.43 4.22 20.65
C ASN A 271 5.59 4.88 19.88
N ARG A 272 6.79 4.91 20.46
CA ARG A 272 7.98 5.44 19.76
C ARG A 272 8.17 4.83 18.37
N LEU A 273 7.87 3.54 18.19
CA LEU A 273 8.03 2.88 16.89
C LEU A 273 7.11 3.47 15.81
N PHE A 274 5.92 3.90 16.19
CA PHE A 274 4.97 4.53 15.26
C PHE A 274 5.34 5.98 14.95
N PHE A 275 5.73 6.77 15.95
CA PHE A 275 6.21 8.14 15.74
C PHE A 275 7.50 8.17 14.92
N GLN A 276 8.48 7.33 15.26
CA GLN A 276 9.74 7.24 14.54
C GLN A 276 9.56 6.64 13.15
N GLY A 277 8.65 5.67 13.00
CA GLY A 277 8.30 5.09 11.72
C GLY A 277 7.70 6.12 10.77
N LEU A 278 6.72 6.91 11.23
CA LEU A 278 6.15 8.00 10.45
C LEU A 278 7.19 9.06 10.05
N PHE A 279 8.11 9.39 10.98
CA PHE A 279 9.22 10.31 10.70
C PHE A 279 10.14 9.79 9.60
N LEU A 280 10.44 8.48 9.59
CA LEU A 280 11.30 7.85 8.60
C LEU A 280 10.58 7.51 7.29
N ALA A 281 9.26 7.44 7.30
CA ALA A 281 8.46 6.98 6.16
C ALA A 281 8.79 7.68 4.82
N PRO A 282 8.93 9.01 4.72
CA PRO A 282 9.31 9.68 3.48
C PRO A 282 10.65 9.19 2.92
N HIS A 283 11.64 8.99 3.80
CA HIS A 283 12.95 8.46 3.42
C HIS A 283 12.83 7.02 2.92
N VAL A 284 12.18 6.13 3.68
CA VAL A 284 12.06 4.71 3.32
C VAL A 284 11.27 4.54 2.03
N VAL A 285 10.18 5.28 1.83
CA VAL A 285 9.42 5.28 0.57
C VAL A 285 10.30 5.72 -0.60
N SER A 286 11.17 6.73 -0.41
CA SER A 286 12.10 7.14 -1.46
C SER A 286 13.09 6.04 -1.84
N GLN A 287 13.58 5.25 -0.86
CA GLN A 287 14.45 4.11 -1.13
C GLN A 287 13.71 3.00 -1.89
N ALA A 288 12.47 2.70 -1.51
CA ALA A 288 11.60 1.76 -2.20
C ALA A 288 11.35 2.17 -3.66
N LEU A 289 11.03 3.45 -3.91
CA LEU A 289 10.82 3.99 -5.27
C LEU A 289 12.09 3.92 -6.13
N LYS A 290 13.26 4.27 -5.56
CA LYS A 290 14.55 4.11 -6.26
C LYS A 290 14.80 2.64 -6.60
N GLY A 291 14.52 1.74 -5.66
CA GLY A 291 14.62 0.29 -5.86
C GLY A 291 13.72 -0.24 -6.96
N ALA A 292 12.44 0.17 -6.96
CA ALA A 292 11.47 -0.19 -7.98
C ALA A 292 11.90 0.31 -9.38
N LEU A 293 12.37 1.55 -9.45
CA LEU A 293 12.86 2.13 -10.70
C LEU A 293 14.13 1.45 -11.21
N PHE A 294 15.06 1.10 -10.30
CA PHE A 294 16.25 0.34 -10.62
C PHE A 294 15.92 -1.06 -11.16
N ALA A 295 14.94 -1.74 -10.54
CA ALA A 295 14.45 -3.04 -11.01
C ALA A 295 13.90 -2.94 -12.43
N ALA A 296 13.06 -1.93 -12.73
CA ALA A 296 12.59 -1.67 -14.07
C ALA A 296 13.77 -1.47 -15.05
N GLY A 297 14.73 -0.62 -14.70
CA GLY A 297 15.90 -0.34 -15.55
C GLY A 297 16.74 -1.58 -15.85
N ILE A 298 17.04 -2.41 -14.86
CA ILE A 298 17.79 -3.66 -15.07
C ILE A 298 16.99 -4.61 -15.98
N PHE A 299 15.72 -4.87 -15.68
CA PHE A 299 14.96 -5.89 -16.37
C PHE A 299 14.53 -5.46 -17.78
N GLU A 300 14.23 -4.19 -18.04
CA GLU A 300 14.01 -3.67 -19.42
C GLU A 300 15.26 -3.83 -20.29
N ASN A 301 16.45 -3.53 -19.74
CA ASN A 301 17.73 -3.76 -20.46
C ASN A 301 18.03 -5.24 -20.69
N LEU A 302 17.46 -6.16 -19.90
CA LEU A 302 17.54 -7.60 -20.10
C LEU A 302 16.43 -8.13 -21.04
N GLY A 303 15.57 -7.27 -21.58
CA GLY A 303 14.53 -7.61 -22.55
C GLY A 303 13.19 -8.05 -21.94
N TYR A 304 12.96 -7.79 -20.66
CA TYR A 304 11.69 -8.08 -19.99
C TYR A 304 10.74 -6.88 -20.06
N THR A 305 9.44 -7.16 -20.02
CA THR A 305 8.42 -6.12 -19.91
C THR A 305 8.19 -5.77 -18.43
N THR A 306 8.16 -4.48 -18.13
CA THR A 306 7.95 -3.97 -16.77
C THR A 306 6.72 -3.08 -16.67
N TYR A 307 6.10 -3.03 -15.49
CA TYR A 307 4.95 -2.19 -15.20
C TYR A 307 5.06 -1.60 -13.77
N PRO A 308 5.22 -0.26 -13.58
CA PRO A 308 5.44 0.76 -14.60
C PRO A 308 6.76 0.55 -15.34
N ARG A 309 6.88 1.14 -16.52
CA ARG A 309 8.17 1.23 -17.22
C ARG A 309 9.07 2.26 -16.52
N ILE A 310 10.33 2.27 -16.92
CA ILE A 310 11.31 3.26 -16.44
C ILE A 310 10.88 4.71 -16.73
N SER A 311 10.13 4.93 -17.81
CA SER A 311 9.63 6.24 -18.24
C SER A 311 8.32 6.67 -17.59
N ASP A 312 7.61 5.74 -16.97
CA ASP A 312 6.26 5.99 -16.48
C ASP A 312 6.29 6.64 -15.09
N GLU A 313 5.26 7.44 -14.80
CA GLU A 313 5.03 7.97 -13.45
C GLU A 313 4.55 6.88 -12.50
N ARG A 314 4.81 7.08 -11.21
CA ARG A 314 4.54 6.11 -10.15
C ARG A 314 3.67 6.71 -9.07
N GLY A 315 2.53 6.08 -8.80
CA GLY A 315 1.63 6.44 -7.69
C GLY A 315 1.67 5.42 -6.54
N ASP A 316 2.50 4.37 -6.65
CA ASP A 316 2.78 3.39 -5.61
C ASP A 316 4.25 2.90 -5.68
N ILE A 317 4.66 2.06 -4.72
CA ILE A 317 6.02 1.49 -4.64
C ILE A 317 6.14 0.13 -5.33
N ILE A 318 5.13 -0.34 -6.05
CA ILE A 318 5.10 -1.67 -6.65
C ILE A 318 5.75 -1.65 -8.04
N GLN A 319 6.59 -2.63 -8.31
CA GLN A 319 7.16 -2.91 -9.63
C GLN A 319 6.77 -4.31 -10.07
N ALA A 320 5.99 -4.44 -11.13
CA ALA A 320 5.73 -5.71 -11.77
C ALA A 320 6.74 -5.96 -12.91
N ILE A 321 7.18 -7.22 -13.06
CA ILE A 321 8.07 -7.67 -14.13
C ILE A 321 7.50 -8.95 -14.70
N GLU A 322 7.29 -9.00 -16.02
CA GLU A 322 6.78 -10.17 -16.73
C GLU A 322 7.93 -11.13 -17.05
N LEU A 323 8.02 -12.24 -16.32
CA LEU A 323 9.13 -13.18 -16.42
C LEU A 323 8.90 -14.29 -17.46
N GLY A 324 7.65 -14.56 -17.82
CA GLY A 324 7.26 -15.46 -18.91
C GLY A 324 7.21 -16.94 -18.55
N THR A 325 7.92 -17.41 -17.50
CA THR A 325 7.88 -18.81 -17.06
C THR A 325 7.90 -18.95 -15.53
N ALA A 326 7.40 -20.10 -15.03
CA ALA A 326 7.37 -20.42 -13.60
C ALA A 326 8.79 -20.52 -13.01
N GLU A 327 9.71 -21.13 -13.76
CA GLU A 327 11.11 -21.33 -13.34
C GLU A 327 11.80 -19.99 -13.09
N LYS A 328 11.59 -19.00 -13.98
CA LYS A 328 12.15 -17.65 -13.82
C LYS A 328 11.53 -16.92 -12.63
N LEU A 329 10.23 -17.10 -12.36
CA LEU A 329 9.58 -16.54 -11.20
C LEU A 329 10.16 -17.12 -9.89
N VAL A 330 10.37 -18.44 -9.85
CA VAL A 330 11.00 -19.11 -8.70
C VAL A 330 12.45 -18.63 -8.52
N ALA A 331 13.22 -18.53 -9.60
CA ALA A 331 14.60 -18.04 -9.57
C ALA A 331 14.69 -16.59 -9.11
N PHE A 332 13.78 -15.71 -9.59
CA PHE A 332 13.70 -14.33 -9.15
C PHE A 332 13.50 -14.24 -7.63
N CYS A 333 12.49 -14.92 -7.11
CA CYS A 333 12.21 -14.94 -5.68
C CYS A 333 13.38 -15.56 -4.88
N GLY A 334 14.01 -16.60 -5.39
CA GLY A 334 15.23 -17.19 -4.80
C GLY A 334 16.37 -16.18 -4.70
N GLY A 335 16.61 -15.42 -5.77
CA GLY A 335 17.63 -14.37 -5.81
C GLY A 335 17.35 -13.24 -4.82
N VAL A 336 16.10 -12.77 -4.73
CA VAL A 336 15.69 -11.76 -3.74
C VAL A 336 15.87 -12.28 -2.31
N GLN A 337 15.41 -13.50 -2.00
CA GLN A 337 15.53 -14.11 -0.68
C GLN A 337 16.98 -14.23 -0.21
N LYS A 338 17.88 -14.58 -1.10
CA LYS A 338 19.32 -14.75 -0.82
C LYS A 338 20.00 -13.45 -0.35
N TYR A 339 19.43 -12.29 -0.72
CA TYR A 339 19.91 -10.96 -0.31
C TYR A 339 19.01 -10.27 0.72
N SER A 340 18.06 -11.01 1.31
CA SER A 340 17.24 -10.53 2.42
C SER A 340 18.03 -10.57 3.74
N PRO A 341 17.76 -9.67 4.70
CA PRO A 341 18.47 -9.65 5.99
C PRO A 341 18.04 -10.79 6.91
N VAL A 342 16.83 -11.30 6.74
CA VAL A 342 16.24 -12.38 7.54
C VAL A 342 16.03 -13.60 6.64
N ASP A 343 16.29 -14.78 7.14
CA ASP A 343 16.07 -16.07 6.46
C ASP A 343 16.71 -16.15 5.05
N SER A 344 17.82 -15.46 4.82
CA SER A 344 18.53 -15.45 3.52
C SER A 344 19.02 -16.84 3.08
N PHE A 345 19.11 -17.79 3.97
CA PHE A 345 19.49 -19.19 3.72
C PHE A 345 18.33 -20.08 3.30
N VAL A 346 17.08 -19.59 3.44
CA VAL A 346 15.86 -20.29 3.05
C VAL A 346 15.65 -20.19 1.54
N LYS A 347 15.24 -21.29 0.91
CA LYS A 347 14.82 -21.30 -0.49
C LYS A 347 13.29 -21.19 -0.53
N PRO A 348 12.73 -20.13 -1.11
CA PRO A 348 11.29 -20.00 -1.23
C PRO A 348 10.74 -21.04 -2.21
N GLU A 349 9.58 -21.60 -1.87
CA GLU A 349 8.86 -22.56 -2.70
C GLU A 349 7.41 -22.10 -2.88
N PRO A 350 6.78 -22.38 -4.04
CA PRO A 350 5.36 -22.11 -4.23
C PRO A 350 4.49 -22.90 -3.27
N TRP A 351 3.43 -22.27 -2.74
CA TRP A 351 2.50 -22.90 -1.82
C TRP A 351 1.07 -22.35 -1.96
N ASP A 352 0.10 -23.11 -1.45
CA ASP A 352 -1.31 -22.72 -1.46
C ASP A 352 -1.58 -21.68 -0.35
N MET A 353 -1.85 -20.44 -0.73
CA MET A 353 -2.06 -19.34 0.19
C MET A 353 -3.56 -19.09 0.39
N PRO A 354 -4.05 -18.94 1.64
CA PRO A 354 -5.46 -18.64 1.90
C PRO A 354 -5.92 -17.38 1.17
N GLY A 355 -7.04 -17.47 0.43
CA GLY A 355 -7.62 -16.37 -0.31
C GLY A 355 -7.15 -16.23 -1.76
N TYR A 356 -6.27 -17.13 -2.24
CA TYR A 356 -5.78 -17.16 -3.63
C TYR A 356 -6.19 -18.47 -4.32
N THR A 357 -6.42 -18.39 -5.63
CA THR A 357 -6.76 -19.57 -6.46
C THR A 357 -5.54 -20.29 -6.99
N ASP A 358 -4.46 -19.56 -7.24
CA ASP A 358 -3.20 -20.09 -7.72
C ASP A 358 -2.18 -20.18 -6.58
N GLN A 359 -1.20 -21.07 -6.71
CA GLN A 359 -0.06 -21.07 -5.80
C GLN A 359 0.71 -19.76 -5.90
N ILE A 360 1.15 -19.26 -4.77
CA ILE A 360 1.97 -18.06 -4.66
C ILE A 360 3.37 -18.45 -4.25
N ILE A 361 4.39 -17.85 -4.88
CA ILE A 361 5.75 -17.85 -4.35
C ILE A 361 6.05 -16.49 -3.77
N MET A 362 6.74 -16.44 -2.62
CA MET A 362 7.08 -15.22 -1.93
C MET A 362 8.50 -15.26 -1.40
N ALA A 363 9.26 -14.19 -1.66
CA ALA A 363 10.52 -13.84 -1.00
C ALA A 363 10.26 -12.67 -0.05
N ALA A 364 10.33 -12.90 1.25
CA ALA A 364 9.96 -11.92 2.27
C ALA A 364 10.81 -12.11 3.54
N GLY A 365 12.11 -11.92 3.41
CA GLY A 365 13.04 -11.93 4.54
C GLY A 365 13.03 -10.59 5.28
N THR A 366 11.92 -10.29 5.95
CA THR A 366 11.62 -9.01 6.59
C THR A 366 11.72 -9.10 8.12
N PHE A 367 12.03 -7.97 8.80
CA PHE A 367 12.06 -7.88 10.26
C PHE A 367 10.66 -7.91 10.87
N VAL A 368 9.69 -7.32 10.17
CA VAL A 368 8.26 -7.39 10.51
C VAL A 368 7.58 -8.28 9.48
N GLN A 369 7.01 -9.39 9.92
CA GLN A 369 6.37 -10.35 9.02
C GLN A 369 5.24 -9.69 8.21
N GLY A 370 5.33 -9.80 6.88
CA GLY A 370 4.35 -9.23 5.96
C GLY A 370 4.50 -7.72 5.73
N ALA A 371 5.55 -7.09 6.24
CA ALA A 371 5.85 -5.68 6.01
C ALA A 371 6.35 -5.45 4.58
N SER A 372 5.45 -5.06 3.70
CA SER A 372 5.77 -4.84 2.29
C SER A 372 6.50 -3.51 2.00
N ILE A 373 6.71 -2.66 2.99
CA ILE A 373 7.67 -1.53 2.88
C ILE A 373 9.11 -2.01 3.03
N GLU A 374 9.34 -3.16 3.66
CA GLU A 374 10.59 -3.87 3.60
C GLU A 374 10.68 -4.62 2.26
N PHE A 375 11.89 -4.86 1.77
CA PHE A 375 12.08 -5.45 0.45
C PHE A 375 11.51 -6.86 0.36
N SER A 376 10.56 -7.05 -0.54
CA SER A 376 9.92 -8.34 -0.82
C SER A 376 9.54 -8.48 -2.29
N ALA A 377 9.36 -9.73 -2.71
CA ALA A 377 8.88 -10.07 -4.06
C ALA A 377 7.94 -11.26 -3.96
N ASP A 378 6.82 -11.19 -4.66
CA ASP A 378 5.86 -12.28 -4.74
C ASP A 378 5.24 -12.39 -6.13
N GLY A 379 4.62 -13.52 -6.42
CA GLY A 379 3.89 -13.70 -7.66
C GLY A 379 3.09 -14.98 -7.70
N PRO A 380 1.89 -14.95 -8.35
CA PRO A 380 1.10 -16.14 -8.59
C PRO A 380 1.70 -16.98 -9.71
N LEU A 381 1.69 -18.31 -9.54
CA LEU A 381 2.17 -19.26 -10.54
C LEU A 381 1.17 -19.43 -11.69
N ARG A 382 0.90 -18.34 -12.39
CA ARG A 382 0.04 -18.33 -13.58
C ARG A 382 0.64 -17.46 -14.67
N SER A 383 0.37 -17.81 -15.93
CA SER A 383 0.82 -17.01 -17.07
C SER A 383 0.29 -15.58 -16.97
N PRO A 384 1.13 -14.57 -17.26
CA PRO A 384 2.48 -14.64 -17.83
C PRO A 384 3.62 -14.65 -16.81
N TYR A 385 3.35 -15.11 -15.57
CA TYR A 385 4.32 -15.25 -14.50
C TYR A 385 4.95 -13.91 -14.11
N ASN A 386 4.09 -12.97 -13.72
CA ASN A 386 4.53 -11.69 -13.19
C ASN A 386 5.07 -11.85 -11.78
N VAL A 387 6.22 -11.26 -11.52
CA VAL A 387 6.66 -10.98 -10.16
C VAL A 387 6.28 -9.55 -9.79
N TYR A 388 5.85 -9.35 -8.56
CA TYR A 388 5.54 -8.06 -7.97
C TYR A 388 6.57 -7.78 -6.87
N LEU A 389 7.40 -6.79 -7.14
CA LEU A 389 8.44 -6.32 -6.25
C LEU A 389 7.93 -5.11 -5.50
N GLN A 390 8.24 -5.01 -4.22
CA GLN A 390 7.80 -3.90 -3.39
C GLN A 390 8.75 -3.64 -2.23
N GLY A 391 8.80 -2.37 -1.78
CA GLY A 391 9.54 -1.97 -0.61
C GLY A 391 11.04 -1.89 -0.80
N GLY A 392 11.69 -1.63 0.32
CA GLY A 392 13.13 -1.49 0.45
C GLY A 392 13.47 -0.46 1.52
N LEU A 393 13.99 -0.90 2.66
CA LEU A 393 14.44 0.01 3.73
C LEU A 393 15.67 0.82 3.29
N THR A 394 16.50 0.23 2.46
CA THR A 394 17.66 0.88 1.83
C THR A 394 17.73 0.53 0.35
N PHE A 395 18.12 1.47 -0.46
CA PHE A 395 18.31 1.26 -1.89
C PHE A 395 19.34 0.17 -2.20
N GLU A 396 20.42 0.14 -1.41
CA GLU A 396 21.52 -0.82 -1.58
C GLU A 396 21.05 -2.27 -1.41
N GLN A 397 20.18 -2.54 -0.43
CA GLN A 397 19.60 -3.88 -0.26
C GLN A 397 18.77 -4.28 -1.49
N VAL A 398 17.91 -3.39 -1.97
CA VAL A 398 17.09 -3.65 -3.16
C VAL A 398 17.98 -3.89 -4.39
N MET A 399 19.00 -3.06 -4.57
CA MET A 399 19.98 -3.18 -5.66
C MET A 399 20.63 -4.57 -5.65
N PHE A 400 21.11 -5.03 -4.50
CA PHE A 400 21.71 -6.37 -4.40
C PHE A 400 20.71 -7.48 -4.63
N GLY A 401 19.48 -7.37 -4.13
CA GLY A 401 18.42 -8.35 -4.37
C GLY A 401 18.05 -8.46 -5.84
N ILE A 402 17.94 -7.33 -6.54
CA ILE A 402 17.65 -7.28 -7.97
C ILE A 402 18.80 -7.87 -8.81
N LEU A 403 20.05 -7.54 -8.48
CA LEU A 403 21.20 -8.17 -9.14
C LEU A 403 21.25 -9.67 -8.88
N GLY A 404 20.90 -10.11 -7.66
CA GLY A 404 20.79 -11.52 -7.30
C GLY A 404 19.72 -12.23 -8.13
N ALA A 405 18.54 -11.64 -8.24
CA ALA A 405 17.44 -12.18 -9.06
C ALA A 405 17.83 -12.30 -10.54
N ALA A 406 18.49 -11.26 -11.09
CA ALA A 406 18.97 -11.27 -12.47
C ALA A 406 20.02 -12.36 -12.72
N GLU A 407 20.94 -12.57 -11.76
CA GLU A 407 21.97 -13.61 -11.87
C GLU A 407 21.39 -15.03 -11.80
N GLU A 408 20.44 -15.30 -10.89
CA GLU A 408 19.75 -16.58 -10.80
C GLU A 408 18.97 -16.91 -12.10
N ILE A 409 18.29 -15.93 -12.69
CA ILE A 409 17.59 -16.10 -13.97
C ILE A 409 18.57 -16.39 -15.11
N ARG A 410 19.73 -15.72 -15.15
CA ARG A 410 20.75 -15.98 -16.17
C ARG A 410 21.31 -17.39 -16.11
N GLN A 411 21.49 -17.93 -14.91
CA GLN A 411 21.99 -19.30 -14.71
C GLN A 411 21.04 -20.34 -15.29
N LEU A 412 19.71 -20.16 -15.15
CA LEU A 412 18.71 -21.00 -15.80
C LEU A 412 18.81 -21.03 -17.35
N SER A 413 19.27 -19.93 -17.95
CA SER A 413 19.37 -19.82 -19.41
C SER A 413 20.67 -20.40 -19.96
N ALA A 414 21.63 -20.76 -19.08
CA ALA A 414 22.92 -21.32 -19.44
C ALA A 414 22.97 -22.87 -19.27
N GLU A 415 21.98 -23.45 -18.57
CA GLU A 415 21.72 -24.87 -18.48
C GLU A 415 20.79 -25.35 -19.62
#